data_0121375ffde91c47c7a9b207e95435a0
#
_entry.id   0121375ffde91c47c7a9b207e95435a0
#
_cell.length_a   1.000
_cell.length_b   1.000
_cell.length_c   1.000
_cell.angle_alpha   90.00
_cell.angle_beta   90.00
_cell.angle_gamma   90.00
#
_symmetry.space_group_name_H-M   'P 1'
#
loop_
_entity.id
_entity.type
_entity.pdbx_description
1 polymer ?
#
loop_
_entity_poly.entity_id
_entity_poly.type
_entity_poly.pdbx_seq_one_letter_code
_entity_poly.pdbx_strand_id
1 'polypeptide(L)'
;MRICSIGECMIELSNVEHNIFRQSFAGDTANSAIYLSRLGAKSSYITSVGKDFLSKKMLNFLNEEKVQTHNIFQSKDKTLGLYLIQNNKKGERSFFYWRSNSAAKTLLENVNSKNLFNQI
;
A
#
# COMPACT_ATOMS: atom_id res chain seq x y z
N MET A 1 -3.62 11.64 -19.31
CA MET A 1 -4.45 10.53 -18.82
C MET A 1 -4.46 10.54 -17.31
N ARG A 2 -5.61 10.36 -16.73
CA ARG A 2 -5.79 10.22 -15.28
C ARG A 2 -6.15 8.77 -14.95
N ILE A 3 -5.46 8.18 -14.01
CA ILE A 3 -5.70 6.79 -13.58
C ILE A 3 -5.77 6.75 -12.06
N CYS A 4 -6.78 6.07 -11.56
CA CYS A 4 -6.95 5.85 -10.13
C CYS A 4 -6.89 4.36 -9.84
N SER A 5 -5.99 3.94 -8.97
CA SER A 5 -5.88 2.57 -8.50
C SER A 5 -6.48 2.47 -7.10
N ILE A 6 -7.19 1.39 -6.83
CA ILE A 6 -7.85 1.15 -5.53
C ILE A 6 -7.41 -0.22 -5.02
N GLY A 7 -6.95 -0.28 -3.80
CA GLY A 7 -6.57 -1.56 -3.20
C GLY A 7 -5.78 -1.40 -1.92
N GLU A 8 -5.02 -2.41 -1.59
CA GLU A 8 -4.19 -2.44 -0.39
C GLU A 8 -2.71 -2.29 -0.73
N CYS A 9 -2.04 -1.37 -0.04
CA CYS A 9 -0.59 -1.29 0.01
C CYS A 9 -0.14 -1.77 1.39
N MET A 10 0.79 -2.70 1.41
CA MET A 10 1.24 -3.36 2.64
C MET A 10 2.70 -3.02 2.94
N ILE A 11 3.08 -3.20 4.20
CA ILE A 11 4.48 -3.27 4.57
C ILE A 11 5.05 -4.57 4.01
N GLU A 12 6.16 -4.49 3.29
CA GLU A 12 6.88 -5.65 2.78
C GLU A 12 8.17 -5.82 3.57
N LEU A 13 8.36 -7.00 4.14
CA LEU A 13 9.63 -7.43 4.73
C LEU A 13 10.23 -8.49 3.82
N SER A 14 11.28 -8.16 3.10
CA SER A 14 11.93 -9.05 2.17
C SER A 14 13.26 -9.53 2.73
N ASN A 15 13.43 -10.84 2.82
CA ASN A 15 14.65 -11.44 3.33
C ASN A 15 15.83 -11.15 2.38
N VAL A 16 16.89 -10.55 2.90
CA VAL A 16 18.12 -10.26 2.13
C VAL A 16 19.23 -11.23 2.47
N GLU A 17 19.39 -11.56 3.75
CA GLU A 17 20.29 -12.62 4.23
C GLU A 17 19.75 -13.12 5.57
N HIS A 18 20.40 -14.12 6.15
CA HIS A 18 19.98 -14.78 7.39
C HIS A 18 19.44 -13.79 8.44
N ASN A 19 18.15 -13.88 8.77
CA ASN A 19 17.43 -13.06 9.76
C ASN A 19 17.47 -11.54 9.51
N ILE A 20 17.94 -11.09 8.33
CA ILE A 20 17.94 -9.68 7.95
C ILE A 20 16.92 -9.45 6.86
N PHE A 21 16.06 -8.44 7.05
CA PHE A 21 14.98 -8.11 6.14
C PHE A 21 15.06 -6.65 5.70
N ARG A 22 14.76 -6.41 4.43
CA ARG A 22 14.55 -5.06 3.90
C ARG A 22 13.08 -4.71 4.07
N GLN A 23 12.80 -3.57 4.69
CA GLN A 23 11.45 -3.04 4.81
C GLN A 23 11.16 -2.11 3.63
N SER A 24 10.04 -2.35 2.96
CA SER A 24 9.51 -1.50 1.90
C SER A 24 7.98 -1.52 1.92
N PHE A 25 7.36 -0.97 0.89
CA PHE A 25 5.90 -1.00 0.73
C PHE A 25 5.57 -1.54 -0.65
N ALA A 26 4.58 -2.40 -0.74
CA ALA A 26 4.17 -3.01 -2.00
C ALA A 26 2.74 -3.53 -1.94
N GLY A 27 2.22 -3.83 -3.10
CA GLY A 27 0.89 -4.39 -3.35
C GLY A 27 0.60 -4.26 -4.84
N ASP A 28 -0.20 -5.14 -5.40
CA ASP A 28 -0.46 -5.18 -6.85
C ASP A 28 -0.97 -3.82 -7.36
N THR A 29 -1.96 -3.25 -6.68
CA THR A 29 -2.55 -1.98 -7.10
C THR A 29 -1.64 -0.79 -6.81
N ALA A 30 -0.88 -0.82 -5.73
CA ALA A 30 0.10 0.21 -5.41
C ALA A 30 1.25 0.20 -6.42
N ASN A 31 1.75 -0.97 -6.77
CA ASN A 31 2.77 -1.13 -7.80
C ASN A 31 2.28 -0.57 -9.14
N SER A 32 1.04 -0.89 -9.52
CA SER A 32 0.43 -0.34 -10.73
C SER A 32 0.38 1.19 -10.70
N ALA A 33 -0.06 1.78 -9.58
CA ALA A 33 -0.11 3.23 -9.43
C ALA A 33 1.26 3.88 -9.61
N ILE A 34 2.30 3.28 -9.03
CA ILE A 34 3.68 3.78 -9.12
C ILE A 34 4.21 3.70 -10.55
N TYR A 35 4.06 2.55 -11.21
CA TYR A 35 4.55 2.39 -12.57
C TYR A 35 3.81 3.30 -13.57
N LEU A 36 2.50 3.47 -13.41
CA LEU A 36 1.73 4.39 -14.23
C LEU A 36 2.21 5.84 -14.05
N SER A 37 2.53 6.24 -12.82
CA SER A 37 3.12 7.54 -12.54
C SER A 37 4.46 7.71 -13.23
N ARG A 38 5.34 6.72 -13.14
CA ARG A 38 6.65 6.74 -13.80
C ARG A 38 6.54 6.82 -15.33
N LEU A 39 5.46 6.29 -15.88
CA LEU A 39 5.16 6.35 -17.33
C LEU A 39 4.49 7.65 -17.75
N GLY A 40 4.30 8.61 -16.84
CA GLY A 40 3.79 9.94 -17.15
C GLY A 40 2.29 10.13 -16.97
N ALA A 41 1.56 9.13 -16.48
CA ALA A 41 0.14 9.29 -16.16
C ALA A 41 -0.04 10.10 -14.87
N LYS A 42 -1.15 10.82 -14.76
CA LYS A 42 -1.59 11.40 -13.48
C LYS A 42 -2.21 10.28 -12.65
N SER A 43 -1.36 9.64 -11.84
CA SER A 43 -1.75 8.47 -11.05
C SER A 43 -2.18 8.88 -9.66
N SER A 44 -3.28 8.32 -9.19
CA SER A 44 -3.76 8.49 -7.82
C SER A 44 -4.04 7.13 -7.21
N TYR A 45 -4.00 7.07 -5.87
CA TYR A 45 -4.23 5.83 -5.14
C TYR A 45 -5.28 6.03 -4.06
N ILE A 46 -6.18 5.06 -3.95
CA ILE A 46 -7.23 5.03 -2.94
C ILE A 46 -7.02 3.79 -2.09
N THR A 47 -6.85 4.01 -0.81
CA THR A 47 -6.73 2.97 0.21
C THR A 47 -7.05 3.56 1.57
N SER A 48 -6.97 2.76 2.62
CA SER A 48 -6.99 3.23 3.99
C SER A 48 -5.72 2.80 4.70
N VAL A 49 -5.16 3.69 5.50
CA VAL A 49 -3.94 3.48 6.29
C VAL A 49 -4.23 3.83 7.75
N GLY A 50 -3.26 3.63 8.63
CA GLY A 50 -3.37 4.08 10.01
C GLY A 50 -2.83 5.50 10.21
N LYS A 51 -2.65 5.86 11.49
CA LYS A 51 -2.03 7.13 11.91
C LYS A 51 -0.62 6.92 12.46
N ASP A 52 -0.14 5.70 12.42
CA ASP A 52 1.16 5.30 12.94
C ASP A 52 2.31 5.76 12.02
N PHE A 53 3.53 5.57 12.52
CA PHE A 53 4.75 5.97 11.83
C PHE A 53 4.90 5.31 10.45
N LEU A 54 4.60 4.01 10.35
CA LEU A 54 4.75 3.27 9.10
C LEU A 54 3.71 3.70 8.06
N SER A 55 2.49 4.04 8.50
CA SER A 55 1.47 4.61 7.61
C SER A 55 1.92 5.95 7.02
N LYS A 56 2.50 6.81 7.85
CA LYS A 56 3.07 8.09 7.37
C LYS A 56 4.22 7.88 6.39
N LYS A 57 5.07 6.92 6.69
CA LYS A 57 6.21 6.56 5.83
C LYS A 57 5.72 6.05 4.47
N MET A 58 4.64 5.28 4.44
CA MET A 58 4.02 4.83 3.18
C MET A 58 3.47 6.00 2.36
N LEU A 59 2.79 6.95 3.00
CA LEU A 59 2.29 8.13 2.29
C LEU A 59 3.44 8.92 1.65
N ASN A 60 4.53 9.10 2.36
CA ASN A 60 5.72 9.76 1.84
C ASN A 60 6.33 8.99 0.66
N PHE A 61 6.39 7.68 0.77
CA PHE A 61 6.87 6.79 -0.30
C PHE A 61 6.04 6.97 -1.58
N LEU A 62 4.72 6.97 -1.47
CA LEU A 62 3.83 7.19 -2.62
C LEU A 62 3.98 8.60 -3.20
N ASN A 63 4.10 9.62 -2.35
CA ASN A 63 4.30 11.00 -2.78
C ASN A 63 5.63 11.20 -3.53
N GLU A 64 6.70 10.57 -3.07
CA GLU A 64 8.00 10.58 -3.76
C GLU A 64 7.91 9.97 -5.17
N GLU A 65 7.04 8.98 -5.34
CA GLU A 65 6.74 8.38 -6.64
C GLU A 65 5.72 9.19 -7.46
N LYS A 66 5.35 10.38 -6.98
CA LYS A 66 4.38 11.28 -7.62
C LYS A 66 2.98 10.67 -7.78
N VAL A 67 2.64 9.71 -6.94
CA VAL A 67 1.27 9.19 -6.82
C VAL A 67 0.48 10.12 -5.91
N GLN A 68 -0.68 10.56 -6.36
CA GLN A 68 -1.55 11.45 -5.58
C GLN A 68 -2.21 10.66 -4.45
N THR A 69 -2.10 11.18 -3.23
CA THR A 69 -2.54 10.50 -2.00
C THR A 69 -3.70 11.20 -1.29
N HIS A 70 -4.28 12.24 -1.88
CA HIS A 70 -5.33 13.04 -1.23
C HIS A 70 -6.63 12.26 -0.97
N ASN A 71 -6.84 11.12 -1.61
CA ASN A 71 -7.98 10.23 -1.38
C ASN A 71 -7.60 8.98 -0.57
N ILE A 72 -6.48 9.01 0.16
CA ILE A 72 -6.12 7.96 1.11
C ILE A 72 -6.69 8.33 2.48
N PHE A 73 -7.44 7.41 3.08
CA PHE A 73 -8.12 7.61 4.34
C PHE A 73 -7.28 7.10 5.50
N GLN A 74 -7.42 7.76 6.66
CA GLN A 74 -6.73 7.35 7.88
C GLN A 74 -7.72 6.72 8.85
N SER A 75 -7.50 5.46 9.18
CA SER A 75 -8.24 4.77 10.23
C SER A 75 -7.78 5.23 11.60
N LYS A 76 -8.72 5.35 12.55
CA LYS A 76 -8.40 5.74 13.93
C LYS A 76 -7.76 4.62 14.73
N ASP A 77 -8.08 3.37 14.42
CA ASP A 77 -7.78 2.21 15.25
C ASP A 77 -7.10 1.06 14.51
N LYS A 78 -6.91 1.16 13.22
CA LYS A 78 -6.28 0.12 12.40
C LYS A 78 -5.01 0.64 11.73
N THR A 79 -4.14 -0.27 11.35
CA THR A 79 -2.88 0.05 10.68
C THR A 79 -2.74 -0.77 9.38
N LEU A 80 -1.55 -0.72 8.79
CA LEU A 80 -1.26 -1.40 7.54
C LEU A 80 -1.22 -2.92 7.71
N GLY A 81 -1.59 -3.62 6.64
CA GLY A 81 -1.22 -5.02 6.52
C GLY A 81 0.27 -5.17 6.28
N LEU A 82 0.78 -6.36 6.57
CA LEU A 82 2.18 -6.69 6.41
C LEU A 82 2.30 -8.05 5.75
N TYR A 83 3.30 -8.21 4.88
CA TYR A 83 3.71 -9.52 4.43
C TYR A 83 5.22 -9.66 4.48
N LEU A 84 5.65 -10.90 4.66
CA LEU A 84 7.05 -11.25 4.78
C LEU A 84 7.41 -12.23 3.67
N ILE A 85 8.52 -11.98 3.00
CA ILE A 85 9.07 -12.87 1.98
C ILE A 85 10.29 -13.55 2.58
N GLN A 86 10.22 -14.87 2.69
CA GLN A 86 11.31 -15.71 3.17
C GLN A 86 11.89 -16.50 2.01
N ASN A 87 13.20 -16.47 1.85
CA ASN A 87 13.91 -17.29 0.88
C ASN A 87 14.48 -18.53 1.54
N ASN A 88 14.35 -19.69 0.89
CA ASN A 88 15.04 -20.90 1.31
C ASN A 88 16.43 -21.00 0.65
N LYS A 89 17.20 -22.05 0.98
CA LYS A 89 18.54 -22.28 0.43
C LYS A 89 18.57 -22.46 -1.11
N LYS A 90 17.42 -22.83 -1.71
CA LYS A 90 17.27 -23.02 -3.16
C LYS A 90 16.80 -21.77 -3.87
N GLY A 91 16.61 -20.64 -3.16
CA GLY A 91 16.09 -19.42 -3.71
C GLY A 91 14.58 -19.39 -3.91
N GLU A 92 13.87 -20.40 -3.42
CA GLU A 92 12.40 -20.42 -3.46
C GLU A 92 11.84 -19.45 -2.43
N ARG A 93 10.78 -18.73 -2.80
CA ARG A 93 10.14 -17.72 -1.97
C ARG A 93 8.89 -18.27 -1.31
N SER A 94 8.74 -17.99 -0.02
CA SER A 94 7.51 -18.22 0.74
C SER A 94 6.97 -16.89 1.24
N PHE A 95 5.64 -16.74 1.20
CA PHE A 95 4.95 -15.51 1.58
C PHE A 95 4.10 -15.76 2.81
N PHE A 96 4.24 -14.88 3.81
CA PHE A 96 3.46 -14.92 5.04
C PHE A 96 2.75 -13.58 5.22
N TYR A 97 1.46 -13.60 5.56
CA TYR A 97 0.62 -12.41 5.57
C TYR A 97 0.04 -12.14 6.97
N TRP A 98 0.09 -10.88 7.37
CA TRP A 98 -0.61 -10.34 8.54
C TRP A 98 -1.47 -9.17 8.06
N ARG A 99 -2.65 -9.45 7.51
CA ARG A 99 -3.51 -8.45 6.89
C ARG A 99 -4.99 -8.61 7.18
N SER A 100 -5.38 -9.61 7.96
CA SER A 100 -6.80 -9.89 8.23
C SER A 100 -7.53 -8.72 8.89
N ASN A 101 -6.81 -7.87 9.59
CA ASN A 101 -7.35 -6.74 10.33
C ASN A 101 -6.74 -5.40 9.87
N SER A 102 -6.31 -5.32 8.63
CA SER A 102 -5.68 -4.09 8.09
C SER A 102 -6.68 -2.98 7.86
N ALA A 103 -6.20 -1.73 7.92
CA ALA A 103 -7.01 -0.54 7.64
C ALA A 103 -7.63 -0.59 6.24
N ALA A 104 -6.91 -1.07 5.25
CA ALA A 104 -7.40 -1.15 3.86
C ALA A 104 -8.67 -1.99 3.72
N LYS A 105 -8.85 -3.01 4.55
CA LYS A 105 -10.05 -3.85 4.53
C LYS A 105 -11.31 -3.11 5.00
N THR A 106 -11.15 -1.99 5.68
CA THR A 106 -12.27 -1.18 6.18
C THR A 106 -12.55 0.05 5.31
N LEU A 107 -11.92 0.14 4.16
CA LEU A 107 -12.02 1.31 3.28
C LEU A 107 -13.46 1.75 3.03
N LEU A 108 -14.34 0.81 2.68
CA LEU A 108 -15.73 1.13 2.32
C LEU A 108 -16.64 1.31 3.55
N GLU A 109 -16.22 0.94 4.73
CA GLU A 109 -16.99 1.11 5.96
C GLU A 109 -17.02 2.57 6.43
N ASN A 110 -15.95 3.31 6.16
CA ASN A 110 -15.74 4.68 6.65
C ASN A 110 -15.89 5.74 5.56
N VAL A 111 -16.26 5.35 4.35
CA VAL A 111 -16.30 6.22 3.18
C VAL A 111 -17.66 6.14 2.51
N ASN A 112 -18.26 7.29 2.24
CA ASN A 112 -19.40 7.35 1.35
C ASN A 112 -18.94 7.07 -0.07
N SER A 113 -19.23 5.89 -0.59
CA SER A 113 -18.76 5.44 -1.90
C SER A 113 -19.21 6.37 -3.04
N LYS A 114 -20.40 6.96 -2.96
CA LYS A 114 -20.85 7.93 -3.96
C LYS A 114 -19.95 9.17 -4.00
N ASN A 115 -19.61 9.70 -2.83
CA ASN A 115 -18.73 10.86 -2.75
C ASN A 115 -17.31 10.53 -3.23
N LEU A 116 -16.83 9.34 -2.91
CA LEU A 116 -15.52 8.90 -3.35
C LEU A 116 -15.43 8.86 -4.88
N PHE A 117 -16.38 8.22 -5.54
CA PHE A 117 -16.37 8.09 -7.00
C PHE A 117 -16.64 9.42 -7.70
N ASN A 118 -17.38 10.33 -7.11
CA ASN A 118 -17.60 11.66 -7.66
C ASN A 118 -16.35 12.55 -7.61
N GLN A 119 -15.38 12.24 -6.77
CA GLN A 119 -14.13 12.99 -6.63
C GLN A 119 -13.00 12.47 -7.53
N ILE A 120 -13.21 11.34 -8.16
CA ILE A 120 -12.24 10.74 -9.08
C ILE A 120 -12.40 11.34 -10.51
#